data_b0850dd6bf0330e1d5ab561d50c5f964
#
_entry.id   b0850dd6bf0330e1d5ab561d50c5f964
#
_cell.length_a   1.000
_cell.length_b   1.000
_cell.length_c   1.000
_cell.angle_alpha   90.00
_cell.angle_beta   90.00
_cell.angle_gamma   90.00
#
_symmetry.space_group_name_H-M   'P 1'
#
loop_
_entity.id
_entity.type
_entity.pdbx_description
1 polymer ?
#
loop_
_entity_poly.entity_id
_entity_poly.type
_entity_poly.pdbx_seq_one_letter_code
_entity_poly.pdbx_strand_id
1 'polypeptide(L)'
;MRKVVAAWLVLLGGGWAAAQAAPELKMDLPDWKATPVADRDLGHGVHMLESFGGNIGVVAGPEGVLLVDAEWPQLNAKVRAAVARIAARPVHYVVDTHWHWDHVGGNAQFARRGALIISSRQTHDYIVAAQRAASATDGQYAPDPFAIPALALDAGTQRMYIGGLTLEIIHAPPAHTDGDLIVRYLEADVLQTGDTFFHGFYPDIDFEHGGTIDGMIAFYDTLYRLCGPHTRVIPGHGPVADREDIRAYQEMLRQVRERVARALAQGLTEEQLVASHPLDDLDRVWGGNLVKQPYLLAIVYEDLKAHGVGLRH
;
A
#
# COMPACT_ATOMS: atom_id res chain seq x y z
N MET A 1 5.16 -27.37 1.21
CA MET A 1 5.16 -25.95 0.86
C MET A 1 4.55 -25.82 -0.53
N ARG A 2 3.35 -25.30 -0.64
CA ARG A 2 2.72 -25.02 -1.94
C ARG A 2 3.09 -23.59 -2.31
N LYS A 3 3.85 -23.44 -3.39
CA LYS A 3 4.10 -22.13 -3.97
C LYS A 3 2.80 -21.67 -4.62
N VAL A 4 2.26 -20.59 -4.14
CA VAL A 4 1.10 -19.92 -4.74
C VAL A 4 1.65 -18.70 -5.47
N VAL A 5 1.49 -18.71 -6.78
CA VAL A 5 1.83 -17.60 -7.66
C VAL A 5 0.60 -16.70 -7.68
N ALA A 6 0.71 -15.50 -7.16
CA ALA A 6 -0.34 -14.50 -7.30
C ALA A 6 -0.18 -13.86 -8.69
N ALA A 7 -0.81 -14.48 -9.70
CA ALA A 7 -0.88 -13.91 -11.04
C ALA A 7 -2.06 -12.95 -11.11
N TRP A 8 -1.78 -11.68 -11.25
CA TRP A 8 -2.75 -10.65 -11.58
C TRP A 8 -2.85 -10.55 -13.11
N LEU A 9 -3.68 -11.38 -13.73
CA LEU A 9 -3.99 -11.28 -15.15
C LEU A 9 -5.28 -10.47 -15.30
N VAL A 10 -5.14 -9.18 -15.58
CA VAL A 10 -6.24 -8.36 -16.10
C VAL A 10 -6.06 -8.28 -17.61
N LEU A 11 -6.86 -9.07 -18.35
CA LEU A 11 -7.03 -8.91 -19.79
C LEU A 11 -8.01 -7.76 -20.04
N LEU A 12 -7.51 -6.57 -20.30
CA LEU A 12 -8.26 -5.50 -20.96
C LEU A 12 -7.66 -5.29 -22.33
N GLY A 13 -8.44 -5.65 -23.37
CA GLY A 13 -8.11 -5.45 -24.77
C GLY A 13 -8.09 -3.97 -25.14
N GLY A 14 -6.94 -3.49 -25.53
CA GLY A 14 -6.72 -2.21 -26.22
C GLY A 14 -5.29 -2.17 -26.71
N GLY A 15 -5.10 -2.19 -28.04
CA GLY A 15 -3.85 -2.41 -28.77
C GLY A 15 -2.69 -1.52 -28.36
N TRP A 16 -1.85 -2.05 -27.50
CA TRP A 16 -0.46 -1.63 -27.30
C TRP A 16 0.42 -2.75 -27.82
N ALA A 17 1.52 -2.40 -28.49
CA ALA A 17 2.53 -3.37 -28.90
C ALA A 17 2.95 -4.18 -27.67
N ALA A 18 3.17 -5.48 -27.85
CA ALA A 18 3.45 -6.44 -26.80
C ALA A 18 4.46 -5.87 -25.77
N ALA A 19 3.96 -5.21 -24.75
CA ALA A 19 4.73 -4.91 -23.56
C ALA A 19 5.02 -6.25 -22.89
N GLN A 20 6.28 -6.50 -22.54
CA GLN A 20 6.62 -7.59 -21.65
C GLN A 20 5.75 -7.41 -20.40
N ALA A 21 5.11 -8.49 -19.95
CA ALA A 21 4.32 -8.45 -18.71
C ALA A 21 5.22 -7.93 -17.57
N ALA A 22 4.68 -7.04 -16.75
CA ALA A 22 5.39 -6.55 -15.57
C ALA A 22 5.95 -7.73 -14.76
N PRO A 23 7.13 -7.59 -14.13
CA PRO A 23 7.70 -8.66 -13.33
C PRO A 23 6.74 -9.02 -12.20
N GLU A 24 6.51 -10.30 -12.00
CA GLU A 24 5.60 -10.79 -10.96
C GLU A 24 6.30 -10.78 -9.59
N LEU A 25 5.69 -10.11 -8.61
CA LEU A 25 6.16 -10.17 -7.23
C LEU A 25 5.82 -11.54 -6.62
N LYS A 26 6.85 -12.37 -6.42
CA LYS A 26 6.69 -13.71 -5.83
C LYS A 26 6.72 -13.63 -4.31
N MET A 27 5.58 -13.94 -3.69
CA MET A 27 5.42 -13.93 -2.25
C MET A 27 5.27 -15.36 -1.71
N ASP A 28 6.08 -15.74 -0.72
CA ASP A 28 5.88 -16.97 0.05
C ASP A 28 4.86 -16.69 1.16
N LEU A 29 3.65 -17.22 1.02
CA LEU A 29 2.60 -17.04 2.02
C LEU A 29 2.95 -17.72 3.34
N PRO A 30 2.62 -17.10 4.48
CA PRO A 30 2.97 -17.61 5.80
C PRO A 30 2.04 -18.75 6.24
N ASP A 31 2.37 -19.40 7.35
CA ASP A 31 1.39 -20.17 8.10
C ASP A 31 0.42 -19.21 8.81
N TRP A 32 -0.75 -18.98 8.20
CA TRP A 32 -1.78 -18.09 8.74
C TRP A 32 -2.20 -18.39 10.17
N LYS A 33 -2.07 -19.67 10.61
CA LYS A 33 -2.40 -20.07 11.99
C LYS A 33 -1.35 -19.57 12.97
N ALA A 34 -0.08 -19.62 12.57
CA ALA A 34 1.05 -19.19 13.39
C ALA A 34 1.28 -17.68 13.33
N THR A 35 0.87 -17.00 12.25
CA THR A 35 1.08 -15.56 12.05
C THR A 35 0.40 -14.73 13.14
N PRO A 36 1.12 -13.93 13.93
CA PRO A 36 0.55 -13.08 14.97
C PRO A 36 -0.07 -11.81 14.37
N VAL A 37 -0.94 -11.18 15.15
CA VAL A 37 -1.33 -9.76 14.98
C VAL A 37 -0.89 -9.05 16.26
N ALA A 38 0.13 -8.21 16.13
CA ALA A 38 0.67 -7.41 17.21
C ALA A 38 -0.07 -6.08 17.32
N ASP A 39 -0.26 -5.57 18.53
CA ASP A 39 -0.87 -4.27 18.81
C ASP A 39 0.21 -3.34 19.36
N ARG A 40 0.27 -2.15 18.81
CA ARG A 40 1.14 -1.06 19.25
C ARG A 40 0.29 0.18 19.55
N ASP A 41 0.17 0.52 20.83
CA ASP A 41 -0.47 1.76 21.27
C ASP A 41 0.40 2.97 20.88
N LEU A 42 -0.18 3.87 20.09
CA LEU A 42 0.44 5.13 19.67
C LEU A 42 -0.07 6.32 20.52
N GLY A 43 -0.83 6.07 21.58
CA GLY A 43 -1.44 7.10 22.43
C GLY A 43 -2.62 7.80 21.77
N HIS A 44 -3.33 8.61 22.58
CA HIS A 44 -4.52 9.33 22.17
C HIS A 44 -5.62 8.45 21.55
N GLY A 45 -5.65 7.14 21.88
CA GLY A 45 -6.61 6.18 21.33
C GLY A 45 -6.32 5.72 19.90
N VAL A 46 -5.14 6.00 19.39
CA VAL A 46 -4.66 5.49 18.09
C VAL A 46 -3.75 4.28 18.33
N HIS A 47 -4.03 3.18 17.63
CA HIS A 47 -3.20 1.98 17.65
C HIS A 47 -2.78 1.59 16.23
N MET A 48 -1.66 0.90 16.11
CA MET A 48 -1.24 0.20 14.89
C MET A 48 -1.29 -1.30 15.15
N LEU A 49 -2.03 -2.04 14.32
CA LEU A 49 -1.92 -3.49 14.26
C LEU A 49 -0.94 -3.86 13.15
N GLU A 50 0.03 -4.69 13.50
CA GLU A 50 1.09 -5.17 12.61
C GLU A 50 0.97 -6.69 12.44
N SER A 51 1.05 -7.16 11.18
CA SER A 51 1.01 -8.58 10.87
C SER A 51 1.83 -8.87 9.60
N PHE A 52 1.37 -9.82 8.76
CA PHE A 52 2.08 -10.22 7.55
C PHE A 52 1.81 -9.27 6.38
N GLY A 53 0.61 -8.72 6.27
CA GLY A 53 0.22 -7.76 5.23
C GLY A 53 0.39 -6.32 5.68
N GLY A 54 -0.47 -5.45 5.19
CA GLY A 54 -0.43 -4.03 5.50
C GLY A 54 -0.76 -3.72 6.97
N ASN A 55 -0.12 -2.70 7.50
CA ASN A 55 -0.40 -2.20 8.84
C ASN A 55 -1.82 -1.61 8.92
N ILE A 56 -2.55 -1.94 9.97
CA ILE A 56 -3.89 -1.39 10.22
C ILE A 56 -3.81 -0.29 11.26
N GLY A 57 -4.34 0.91 10.93
CA GLY A 57 -4.64 1.93 11.93
C GLY A 57 -5.96 1.63 12.62
N VAL A 58 -6.02 1.83 13.94
CA VAL A 58 -7.24 1.63 14.75
C VAL A 58 -7.52 2.87 15.57
N VAL A 59 -8.76 3.38 15.50
CA VAL A 59 -9.27 4.40 16.42
C VAL A 59 -10.57 3.91 17.03
N ALA A 60 -10.70 4.05 18.35
CA ALA A 60 -11.89 3.66 19.07
C ALA A 60 -12.53 4.86 19.80
N GLY A 61 -13.85 4.99 19.68
CA GLY A 61 -14.63 6.04 20.33
C GLY A 61 -16.03 5.58 20.72
N PRO A 62 -16.84 6.49 21.30
CA PRO A 62 -18.25 6.22 21.59
C PRO A 62 -19.03 5.81 20.34
N GLU A 63 -18.62 6.31 19.17
CA GLU A 63 -19.22 6.07 17.86
C GLU A 63 -18.92 4.67 17.30
N GLY A 64 -18.01 3.92 17.93
CA GLY A 64 -17.54 2.61 17.47
C GLY A 64 -16.03 2.62 17.17
N VAL A 65 -15.60 1.69 16.33
CA VAL A 65 -14.21 1.58 15.90
C VAL A 65 -14.10 1.91 14.41
N LEU A 66 -13.07 2.67 14.05
CA LEU A 66 -12.62 2.88 12.68
C LEU A 66 -11.31 2.15 12.49
N LEU A 67 -11.19 1.44 11.38
CA LEU A 67 -9.95 0.88 10.88
C LEU A 67 -9.49 1.65 9.64
N VAL A 68 -8.19 1.78 9.47
CA VAL A 68 -7.57 2.14 8.20
C VAL A 68 -6.82 0.89 7.74
N ASP A 69 -7.30 0.31 6.63
CA ASP A 69 -6.98 -1.02 6.10
C ASP A 69 -7.56 -2.20 6.91
N ALA A 70 -7.52 -3.39 6.33
CA ALA A 70 -8.25 -4.57 6.79
C ALA A 70 -7.46 -5.89 6.73
N GLU A 71 -6.20 -5.86 6.28
CA GLU A 71 -5.31 -7.02 6.22
C GLU A 71 -5.80 -8.15 5.27
N TRP A 72 -5.10 -9.27 5.24
CA TRP A 72 -5.50 -10.48 4.55
C TRP A 72 -6.77 -11.10 5.14
N PRO A 73 -7.67 -11.67 4.32
CA PRO A 73 -8.91 -12.28 4.81
C PRO A 73 -8.67 -13.44 5.78
N GLN A 74 -7.54 -14.15 5.66
CA GLN A 74 -7.16 -15.25 6.55
C GLN A 74 -6.83 -14.78 7.97
N LEU A 75 -6.42 -13.52 8.12
CA LEU A 75 -6.07 -12.92 9.42
C LEU A 75 -7.23 -12.17 10.07
N ASN A 76 -8.37 -11.99 9.37
CA ASN A 76 -9.50 -11.20 9.88
C ASN A 76 -9.98 -11.60 11.29
N ALA A 77 -10.02 -12.91 11.61
CA ALA A 77 -10.41 -13.34 12.96
C ALA A 77 -9.44 -12.86 14.04
N LYS A 78 -8.14 -12.83 13.73
CA LYS A 78 -7.09 -12.35 14.65
C LYS A 78 -7.09 -10.82 14.75
N VAL A 79 -7.30 -10.12 13.62
CA VAL A 79 -7.47 -8.66 13.60
C VAL A 79 -8.65 -8.26 14.48
N ARG A 80 -9.82 -8.89 14.31
CA ARG A 80 -11.00 -8.64 15.16
C ARG A 80 -10.75 -8.94 16.64
N ALA A 81 -10.00 -9.98 16.94
CA ALA A 81 -9.62 -10.30 18.33
C ALA A 81 -8.67 -9.24 18.91
N ALA A 82 -7.76 -8.69 18.11
CA ALA A 82 -6.90 -7.58 18.51
C ALA A 82 -7.72 -6.31 18.76
N VAL A 83 -8.59 -5.94 17.81
CA VAL A 83 -9.50 -4.79 17.96
C VAL A 83 -10.39 -4.92 19.22
N ALA A 84 -10.91 -6.11 19.52
CA ALA A 84 -11.74 -6.36 20.70
C ALA A 84 -10.97 -6.17 22.03
N ARG A 85 -9.65 -6.31 22.04
CA ARG A 85 -8.80 -5.99 23.21
C ARG A 85 -8.63 -4.47 23.37
N ILE A 86 -8.59 -3.72 22.27
CA ILE A 86 -8.50 -2.25 22.28
C ILE A 86 -9.84 -1.64 22.71
N ALA A 87 -10.94 -2.13 22.10
CA ALA A 87 -12.28 -1.63 22.40
C ALA A 87 -13.34 -2.73 22.23
N ALA A 88 -14.19 -2.90 23.25
CA ALA A 88 -15.34 -3.81 23.18
C ALA A 88 -16.52 -3.19 22.41
N ARG A 89 -16.27 -2.75 21.20
CA ARG A 89 -17.23 -2.10 20.30
C ARG A 89 -17.09 -2.63 18.87
N PRO A 90 -18.17 -2.59 18.06
CA PRO A 90 -18.11 -3.01 16.67
C PRO A 90 -17.22 -2.07 15.84
N VAL A 91 -16.61 -2.62 14.80
CA VAL A 91 -16.03 -1.83 13.71
C VAL A 91 -17.17 -1.27 12.88
N HIS A 92 -17.27 0.05 12.80
CA HIS A 92 -18.29 0.74 12.04
C HIS A 92 -17.76 1.30 10.71
N TYR A 93 -16.46 1.55 10.63
CA TYR A 93 -15.83 2.13 9.45
C TYR A 93 -14.53 1.41 9.13
N VAL A 94 -14.29 1.18 7.85
CA VAL A 94 -12.98 0.77 7.30
C VAL A 94 -12.65 1.76 6.18
N VAL A 95 -11.49 2.37 6.23
CA VAL A 95 -10.96 3.24 5.18
C VAL A 95 -9.82 2.48 4.50
N ASP A 96 -9.98 2.15 3.22
CA ASP A 96 -8.95 1.50 2.44
C ASP A 96 -7.95 2.54 1.92
N THR A 97 -6.67 2.35 2.20
CA THR A 97 -5.61 3.24 1.68
C THR A 97 -5.46 3.08 0.19
N HIS A 98 -5.49 1.85 -0.33
CA HIS A 98 -5.43 1.51 -1.75
C HIS A 98 -6.06 0.12 -1.97
N TRP A 99 -5.95 -0.44 -3.17
CA TRP A 99 -6.73 -1.61 -3.59
C TRP A 99 -6.06 -2.97 -3.35
N HIS A 100 -4.78 -3.03 -2.95
CA HIS A 100 -4.05 -4.27 -2.80
C HIS A 100 -4.65 -5.18 -1.73
N TRP A 101 -4.57 -6.48 -2.01
CA TRP A 101 -5.30 -7.50 -1.28
C TRP A 101 -4.92 -7.63 0.19
N ASP A 102 -3.67 -7.40 0.52
CA ASP A 102 -3.16 -7.40 1.89
C ASP A 102 -3.54 -6.15 2.70
N HIS A 103 -4.26 -5.22 2.08
CA HIS A 103 -4.90 -4.07 2.71
C HIS A 103 -6.42 -4.22 2.75
N VAL A 104 -7.05 -4.70 1.67
CA VAL A 104 -8.52 -4.74 1.56
C VAL A 104 -9.13 -6.13 1.74
N GLY A 105 -8.31 -7.18 1.89
CA GLY A 105 -8.79 -8.56 1.93
C GLY A 105 -9.77 -8.87 3.05
N GLY A 106 -9.72 -8.12 4.14
CA GLY A 106 -10.66 -8.22 5.27
C GLY A 106 -11.99 -7.52 5.08
N ASN A 107 -12.18 -6.68 4.05
CA ASN A 107 -13.35 -5.83 3.86
C ASN A 107 -14.67 -6.58 3.96
N ALA A 108 -14.82 -7.67 3.21
CA ALA A 108 -16.07 -8.42 3.19
C ALA A 108 -16.50 -8.94 4.56
N GLN A 109 -15.54 -9.35 5.40
CA GLN A 109 -15.86 -9.84 6.73
C GLN A 109 -16.28 -8.71 7.69
N PHE A 110 -15.75 -7.50 7.52
CA PHE A 110 -16.18 -6.32 8.29
C PHE A 110 -17.52 -5.79 7.78
N ALA A 111 -17.71 -5.68 6.45
CA ALA A 111 -18.98 -5.20 5.86
C ALA A 111 -20.16 -6.12 6.24
N ARG A 112 -19.99 -7.46 6.23
CA ARG A 112 -21.02 -8.38 6.71
C ARG A 112 -21.40 -8.20 8.19
N ARG A 113 -20.61 -7.48 8.95
CA ARG A 113 -20.87 -7.13 10.35
C ARG A 113 -21.36 -5.70 10.53
N GLY A 114 -21.67 -5.03 9.43
CA GLY A 114 -22.25 -3.70 9.41
C GLY A 114 -21.26 -2.55 9.30
N ALA A 115 -19.98 -2.82 9.03
CA ALA A 115 -19.00 -1.76 8.76
C ALA A 115 -19.26 -1.13 7.39
N LEU A 116 -19.15 0.20 7.31
CA LEU A 116 -19.09 0.95 6.06
C LEU A 116 -17.65 0.93 5.56
N ILE A 117 -17.45 0.39 4.36
CA ILE A 117 -16.14 0.40 3.67
C ILE A 117 -16.07 1.68 2.82
N ILE A 118 -14.97 2.40 2.96
CA ILE A 118 -14.69 3.70 2.35
C ILE A 118 -13.36 3.61 1.62
N SER A 119 -13.28 4.11 0.40
CA SER A 119 -12.04 4.17 -0.37
C SER A 119 -12.00 5.41 -1.25
N SER A 120 -10.91 5.63 -1.98
CA SER A 120 -10.92 6.52 -3.14
C SER A 120 -11.79 5.92 -4.26
N ARG A 121 -12.19 6.75 -5.23
CA ARG A 121 -12.92 6.29 -6.41
C ARG A 121 -12.10 5.29 -7.23
N GLN A 122 -10.81 5.54 -7.42
CA GLN A 122 -9.92 4.66 -8.16
C GLN A 122 -9.79 3.30 -7.47
N THR A 123 -9.52 3.29 -6.17
CA THR A 123 -9.48 2.07 -5.35
C THR A 123 -10.79 1.27 -5.46
N HIS A 124 -11.95 1.95 -5.36
CA HIS A 124 -13.24 1.30 -5.57
C HIS A 124 -13.32 0.62 -6.94
N ASP A 125 -12.96 1.34 -8.02
CA ASP A 125 -13.08 0.82 -9.38
C ASP A 125 -12.12 -0.35 -9.63
N TYR A 126 -10.92 -0.33 -9.07
CA TYR A 126 -9.97 -1.46 -9.11
C TYR A 126 -10.48 -2.67 -8.35
N ILE A 127 -11.07 -2.50 -7.16
CA ILE A 127 -11.69 -3.60 -6.41
C ILE A 127 -12.86 -4.19 -7.22
N VAL A 128 -13.72 -3.37 -7.83
CA VAL A 128 -14.80 -3.83 -8.71
C VAL A 128 -14.25 -4.63 -9.89
N ALA A 129 -13.20 -4.15 -10.55
CA ALA A 129 -12.55 -4.85 -11.65
C ALA A 129 -11.95 -6.19 -11.20
N ALA A 130 -11.23 -6.22 -10.08
CA ALA A 130 -10.66 -7.43 -9.49
C ALA A 130 -11.75 -8.46 -9.12
N GLN A 131 -12.88 -8.02 -8.53
CA GLN A 131 -14.00 -8.88 -8.20
C GLN A 131 -14.66 -9.49 -9.46
N ARG A 132 -14.74 -8.76 -10.56
CA ARG A 132 -15.22 -9.27 -11.85
C ARG A 132 -14.25 -10.26 -12.47
N ALA A 133 -12.95 -9.99 -12.41
CA ALA A 133 -11.91 -10.90 -12.91
C ALA A 133 -11.86 -12.20 -12.10
N ALA A 134 -12.00 -12.15 -10.79
CA ALA A 134 -12.01 -13.32 -9.90
C ALA A 134 -13.14 -14.30 -10.22
N SER A 135 -14.27 -13.84 -10.79
CA SER A 135 -15.37 -14.71 -11.24
C SER A 135 -15.00 -15.62 -12.41
N ALA A 136 -13.92 -15.31 -13.13
CA ALA A 136 -13.44 -16.05 -14.30
C ALA A 136 -12.31 -17.02 -13.99
N THR A 137 -11.77 -17.02 -12.76
CA THR A 137 -10.61 -17.83 -12.35
C THR A 137 -10.93 -18.76 -11.17
N ASP A 138 -10.19 -19.86 -11.05
CA ASP A 138 -10.41 -20.93 -10.06
C ASP A 138 -10.26 -20.51 -8.59
N GLY A 139 -11.27 -19.88 -8.03
CA GLY A 139 -11.64 -20.06 -6.62
C GLY A 139 -10.68 -19.64 -5.50
N GLN A 140 -9.53 -19.03 -5.74
CA GLN A 140 -8.71 -18.53 -4.64
C GLN A 140 -9.28 -17.24 -4.04
N TYR A 141 -10.00 -16.46 -4.85
CA TYR A 141 -10.69 -15.23 -4.46
C TYR A 141 -12.11 -15.26 -5.05
N ALA A 142 -13.00 -16.00 -4.40
CA ALA A 142 -14.41 -16.01 -4.82
C ALA A 142 -14.95 -14.57 -4.78
N PRO A 143 -15.68 -14.13 -5.83
CA PRO A 143 -16.29 -12.81 -5.86
C PRO A 143 -17.17 -12.60 -4.64
N ASP A 144 -16.99 -11.48 -3.96
CA ASP A 144 -17.72 -11.14 -2.77
C ASP A 144 -18.19 -9.68 -2.83
N PRO A 145 -19.49 -9.42 -3.08
CA PRO A 145 -19.97 -8.05 -3.21
C PRO A 145 -19.79 -7.22 -1.93
N PHE A 146 -19.62 -7.87 -0.78
CA PHE A 146 -19.34 -7.17 0.46
C PHE A 146 -17.88 -6.66 0.53
N ALA A 147 -16.97 -7.09 -0.36
CA ALA A 147 -15.61 -6.56 -0.43
C ALA A 147 -15.56 -5.17 -1.09
N ILE A 148 -16.60 -4.80 -1.86
CA ILE A 148 -16.64 -3.55 -2.61
C ILE A 148 -16.95 -2.39 -1.66
N PRO A 149 -16.12 -1.32 -1.63
CA PRO A 149 -16.39 -0.12 -0.86
C PRO A 149 -17.76 0.49 -1.19
N ALA A 150 -18.54 0.81 -0.14
CA ALA A 150 -19.87 1.38 -0.31
C ALA A 150 -19.84 2.91 -0.43
N LEU A 151 -18.72 3.55 -0.07
CA LEU A 151 -18.51 4.98 -0.20
C LEU A 151 -17.18 5.25 -0.88
N ALA A 152 -17.22 5.85 -2.08
CA ALA A 152 -16.05 6.28 -2.81
C ALA A 152 -15.84 7.79 -2.64
N LEU A 153 -14.63 8.19 -2.23
CA LEU A 153 -14.24 9.57 -2.03
C LEU A 153 -13.65 10.13 -3.33
N ASP A 154 -13.99 11.36 -3.65
CA ASP A 154 -13.35 12.13 -4.71
C ASP A 154 -12.01 12.73 -4.22
N ALA A 155 -11.21 13.25 -5.15
CA ALA A 155 -9.94 13.88 -4.84
C ALA A 155 -10.08 15.02 -3.81
N GLY A 156 -9.02 15.25 -3.05
CA GLY A 156 -8.95 16.29 -2.02
C GLY A 156 -8.83 15.73 -0.61
N THR A 157 -9.28 16.50 0.36
CA THR A 157 -9.23 16.14 1.78
C THR A 157 -10.64 16.08 2.35
N GLN A 158 -10.99 14.93 2.92
CA GLN A 158 -12.23 14.74 3.68
C GLN A 158 -11.91 14.63 5.18
N ARG A 159 -12.88 14.99 6.02
CA ARG A 159 -12.73 14.89 7.48
C ARG A 159 -13.74 13.94 8.08
N MET A 160 -13.25 13.08 8.96
CA MET A 160 -14.06 12.26 9.85
C MET A 160 -13.75 12.60 11.30
N TYR A 161 -14.75 12.46 12.16
CA TYR A 161 -14.63 12.74 13.59
C TYR A 161 -15.01 11.47 14.35
N ILE A 162 -14.07 10.91 15.08
CA ILE A 162 -14.26 9.66 15.83
C ILE A 162 -13.32 9.61 17.04
N GLY A 163 -13.80 9.14 18.18
CA GLY A 163 -12.99 8.97 19.37
C GLY A 163 -12.40 10.28 19.92
N GLY A 164 -13.00 11.42 19.62
CA GLY A 164 -12.47 12.74 19.97
C GLY A 164 -11.34 13.21 19.06
N LEU A 165 -11.02 12.46 17.99
CA LEU A 165 -10.04 12.82 17.00
C LEU A 165 -10.67 13.35 15.73
N THR A 166 -9.95 14.26 15.07
CA THR A 166 -10.19 14.68 13.69
C THR A 166 -9.24 13.90 12.77
N LEU A 167 -9.81 13.09 11.90
CA LEU A 167 -9.08 12.39 10.84
C LEU A 167 -9.19 13.19 9.55
N GLU A 168 -8.06 13.55 8.96
CA GLU A 168 -7.99 14.04 7.58
C GLU A 168 -7.62 12.87 6.66
N ILE A 169 -8.58 12.48 5.81
CA ILE A 169 -8.39 11.48 4.76
C ILE A 169 -8.02 12.26 3.50
N ILE A 170 -6.81 12.08 3.02
CA ILE A 170 -6.21 12.88 1.95
C ILE A 170 -5.93 11.97 0.76
N HIS A 171 -6.49 12.31 -0.39
CA HIS A 171 -6.14 11.63 -1.65
C HIS A 171 -4.73 12.07 -2.07
N ALA A 172 -3.80 11.12 -2.14
CA ALA A 172 -2.46 11.36 -2.62
C ALA A 172 -2.45 11.56 -4.16
N PRO A 173 -1.51 12.32 -4.71
CA PRO A 173 -1.25 12.25 -6.15
C PRO A 173 -0.74 10.84 -6.49
N PRO A 174 -0.75 10.43 -7.78
CA PRO A 174 -0.20 9.14 -8.20
C PRO A 174 1.18 8.88 -7.58
N ALA A 175 1.27 7.84 -6.75
CA ALA A 175 2.47 7.47 -6.00
C ALA A 175 2.71 5.95 -6.07
N HIS A 176 2.19 5.16 -5.09
CA HIS A 176 2.19 3.71 -5.17
C HIS A 176 1.12 3.21 -6.15
N THR A 177 -0.08 3.81 -6.10
CA THR A 177 -1.15 3.74 -7.12
C THR A 177 -1.64 5.16 -7.42
N ASP A 178 -2.63 5.32 -8.31
CA ASP A 178 -3.34 6.60 -8.48
C ASP A 178 -4.54 6.76 -7.54
N GLY A 179 -4.84 5.74 -6.73
CA GLY A 179 -5.95 5.69 -5.78
C GLY A 179 -5.55 5.84 -4.31
N ASP A 180 -4.30 6.16 -4.02
CA ASP A 180 -3.79 6.15 -2.65
C ASP A 180 -4.47 7.18 -1.75
N LEU A 181 -4.88 6.74 -0.56
CA LEU A 181 -5.31 7.61 0.54
C LEU A 181 -4.30 7.55 1.68
N ILE A 182 -4.01 8.70 2.26
CA ILE A 182 -3.31 8.79 3.55
C ILE A 182 -4.24 9.35 4.61
N VAL A 183 -4.01 9.03 5.88
CA VAL A 183 -4.85 9.47 6.99
C VAL A 183 -4.01 10.16 8.05
N ARG A 184 -4.38 11.42 8.39
CA ARG A 184 -3.79 12.15 9.51
C ARG A 184 -4.75 12.10 10.69
N TYR A 185 -4.23 11.78 11.86
CA TYR A 185 -4.93 11.81 13.15
C TYR A 185 -4.43 13.05 13.90
N LEU A 186 -5.15 14.17 13.76
CA LEU A 186 -4.60 15.49 14.08
C LEU A 186 -4.20 15.62 15.55
N GLU A 187 -5.10 15.29 16.48
CA GLU A 187 -4.86 15.44 17.91
C GLU A 187 -3.87 14.41 18.47
N ALA A 188 -3.66 13.31 17.74
CA ALA A 188 -2.71 12.26 18.10
C ALA A 188 -1.30 12.48 17.52
N ASP A 189 -1.15 13.42 16.58
CA ASP A 189 0.06 13.65 15.81
C ASP A 189 0.60 12.34 15.19
N VAL A 190 -0.32 11.63 14.47
CA VAL A 190 -0.03 10.40 13.75
C VAL A 190 -0.38 10.60 12.27
N LEU A 191 0.43 10.05 11.37
CA LEU A 191 0.19 9.98 9.93
C LEU A 191 0.23 8.51 9.49
N GLN A 192 -0.81 8.00 8.84
CA GLN A 192 -0.81 6.70 8.19
C GLN A 192 -0.75 6.89 6.68
N THR A 193 0.14 6.16 6.02
CA THR A 193 0.54 6.44 4.64
C THR A 193 0.07 5.39 3.64
N GLY A 194 -0.40 4.22 4.10
CA GLY A 194 -0.49 3.07 3.20
C GLY A 194 0.85 2.83 2.50
N ASP A 195 0.80 2.22 1.33
CA ASP A 195 1.99 1.81 0.59
C ASP A 195 2.69 2.94 -0.17
N THR A 196 2.27 4.20 0.05
CA THR A 196 3.10 5.33 -0.34
C THR A 196 4.41 5.37 0.45
N PHE A 197 4.52 4.62 1.57
CA PHE A 197 5.74 4.49 2.36
C PHE A 197 5.90 3.09 2.97
N PHE A 198 7.07 2.47 2.75
CA PHE A 198 7.52 1.20 3.34
C PHE A 198 8.68 1.47 4.27
N HIS A 199 8.60 1.09 5.54
CA HIS A 199 9.68 1.38 6.47
C HIS A 199 10.68 0.24 6.54
N GLY A 200 11.91 0.48 6.07
CA GLY A 200 13.04 -0.44 6.16
C GLY A 200 13.23 -1.38 4.97
N PHE A 201 12.49 -1.19 3.87
CA PHE A 201 12.67 -1.98 2.66
C PHE A 201 12.19 -1.27 1.40
N TYR A 202 12.52 -1.81 0.22
CA TYR A 202 12.14 -1.24 -1.06
C TYR A 202 10.64 -1.20 -1.27
N PRO A 203 10.12 -0.21 -2.04
CA PRO A 203 8.70 -0.13 -2.40
C PRO A 203 8.31 -1.19 -3.42
N ASP A 204 7.05 -1.55 -3.39
CA ASP A 204 6.31 -1.91 -4.59
C ASP A 204 5.74 -0.64 -5.22
N ILE A 205 5.70 -0.57 -6.55
CA ILE A 205 5.11 0.53 -7.32
C ILE A 205 4.19 -0.10 -8.35
N ASP A 206 2.89 0.07 -8.17
CA ASP A 206 1.88 -0.50 -9.06
C ASP A 206 1.66 0.43 -10.28
N PHE A 207 2.61 0.36 -11.20
CA PHE A 207 2.59 1.25 -12.35
C PHE A 207 1.43 0.92 -13.31
N GLU A 208 0.89 -0.29 -13.31
CA GLU A 208 -0.28 -0.67 -14.10
C GLU A 208 -1.55 0.05 -13.61
N HIS A 209 -1.58 0.46 -12.34
CA HIS A 209 -2.66 1.22 -11.71
C HIS A 209 -2.21 2.63 -11.33
N GLY A 210 -1.36 3.24 -12.17
CA GLY A 210 -1.00 4.65 -12.12
C GLY A 210 0.07 5.04 -11.12
N GLY A 211 0.68 4.08 -10.40
CA GLY A 211 1.84 4.34 -9.57
C GLY A 211 3.07 4.74 -10.38
N THR A 212 3.91 5.64 -9.86
CA THR A 212 5.16 6.04 -10.52
C THR A 212 6.23 6.37 -9.51
N ILE A 213 7.51 6.10 -9.85
CA ILE A 213 8.61 6.48 -8.97
C ILE A 213 8.75 8.01 -8.85
N ASP A 214 8.49 8.76 -9.92
CA ASP A 214 8.54 10.22 -9.91
C ASP A 214 7.42 10.81 -9.06
N GLY A 215 6.23 10.22 -9.10
CA GLY A 215 5.10 10.58 -8.26
C GLY A 215 5.38 10.32 -6.78
N MET A 216 5.91 9.13 -6.45
CA MET A 216 6.34 8.83 -5.08
C MET A 216 7.35 9.87 -4.59
N ILE A 217 8.45 10.12 -5.32
CA ILE A 217 9.49 11.07 -4.94
C ILE A 217 8.90 12.47 -4.69
N ALA A 218 8.02 12.94 -5.57
CA ALA A 218 7.39 14.26 -5.44
C ALA A 218 6.45 14.31 -4.22
N PHE A 219 5.71 13.24 -3.93
CA PHE A 219 4.77 13.19 -2.82
C PHE A 219 5.47 13.23 -1.46
N TYR A 220 6.69 12.73 -1.36
CA TYR A 220 7.47 12.75 -0.11
C TYR A 220 7.74 14.15 0.44
N ASP A 221 7.84 15.17 -0.40
CA ASP A 221 7.91 16.55 0.07
C ASP A 221 6.63 16.98 0.80
N THR A 222 5.47 16.44 0.40
CA THR A 222 4.21 16.66 1.10
C THR A 222 4.15 15.85 2.40
N LEU A 223 4.48 14.55 2.38
CA LEU A 223 4.55 13.74 3.59
C LEU A 223 5.45 14.38 4.65
N TYR A 224 6.63 14.84 4.24
CA TYR A 224 7.56 15.51 5.13
C TYR A 224 6.99 16.81 5.76
N ARG A 225 6.24 17.60 4.99
CA ARG A 225 5.57 18.82 5.50
C ARG A 225 4.40 18.51 6.43
N LEU A 226 3.73 17.39 6.23
CA LEU A 226 2.63 16.93 7.09
C LEU A 226 3.11 16.44 8.45
N CYS A 227 4.39 16.05 8.57
CA CYS A 227 5.00 15.57 9.80
C CYS A 227 5.70 16.68 10.57
N GLY A 228 5.33 16.86 11.84
CA GLY A 228 6.11 17.60 12.83
C GLY A 228 7.30 16.78 13.36
N PRO A 229 8.08 17.33 14.30
CA PRO A 229 9.26 16.65 14.85
C PRO A 229 8.91 15.43 15.73
N HIS A 230 7.66 15.25 16.13
CA HIS A 230 7.18 14.18 17.00
C HIS A 230 6.12 13.32 16.36
N THR A 231 5.77 13.60 15.10
CA THR A 231 4.78 12.81 14.35
C THR A 231 5.24 11.37 14.23
N ARG A 232 4.38 10.43 14.64
CA ARG A 232 4.58 9.02 14.41
C ARG A 232 3.93 8.64 13.09
N VAL A 233 4.65 7.87 12.29
CA VAL A 233 4.18 7.46 10.98
C VAL A 233 3.87 5.97 11.00
N ILE A 234 2.65 5.62 10.63
CA ILE A 234 2.23 4.25 10.33
C ILE A 234 2.50 4.03 8.84
N PRO A 235 3.56 3.30 8.46
CA PRO A 235 3.81 2.96 7.06
C PRO A 235 2.80 1.92 6.58
N GLY A 236 2.70 1.68 5.28
CA GLY A 236 1.95 0.54 4.78
C GLY A 236 2.50 -0.77 5.31
N HIS A 237 3.82 -0.91 5.31
CA HIS A 237 4.53 -2.06 5.85
C HIS A 237 5.74 -1.65 6.69
N GLY A 238 6.07 -2.48 7.68
CA GLY A 238 7.21 -2.27 8.57
C GLY A 238 6.84 -1.57 9.88
N PRO A 239 7.82 -1.31 10.75
CA PRO A 239 7.58 -0.72 12.05
C PRO A 239 7.17 0.76 11.96
N VAL A 240 6.65 1.30 13.07
CA VAL A 240 6.39 2.74 13.20
C VAL A 240 7.65 3.53 12.86
N ALA A 241 7.47 4.58 12.09
CA ALA A 241 8.51 5.46 11.58
C ALA A 241 8.34 6.89 12.09
N ASP A 242 9.28 7.75 11.70
CA ASP A 242 9.24 9.18 11.97
C ASP A 242 9.49 10.02 10.70
N ARG A 243 9.59 11.31 10.89
CA ARG A 243 9.81 12.27 9.82
C ARG A 243 11.15 12.09 9.11
N GLU A 244 12.19 11.70 9.82
CA GLU A 244 13.54 11.52 9.24
C GLU A 244 13.61 10.23 8.41
N ASP A 245 12.86 9.21 8.80
CA ASP A 245 12.70 7.98 7.99
C ASP A 245 12.05 8.29 6.64
N ILE A 246 11.05 9.18 6.59
CA ILE A 246 10.44 9.67 5.33
C ILE A 246 11.50 10.32 4.44
N ARG A 247 12.37 11.15 5.01
CA ARG A 247 13.44 11.79 4.24
C ARG A 247 14.48 10.80 3.73
N ALA A 248 14.89 9.86 4.57
CA ALA A 248 15.85 8.82 4.19
C ALA A 248 15.29 7.95 3.05
N TYR A 249 14.00 7.64 3.10
CA TYR A 249 13.31 6.88 2.08
C TYR A 249 13.23 7.64 0.74
N GLN A 250 12.88 8.93 0.78
CA GLN A 250 12.88 9.78 -0.41
C GLN A 250 14.25 9.80 -1.10
N GLU A 251 15.32 9.89 -0.31
CA GLU A 251 16.69 9.88 -0.84
C GLU A 251 17.02 8.52 -1.50
N MET A 252 16.60 7.41 -0.91
CA MET A 252 16.73 6.08 -1.51
C MET A 252 15.99 6.02 -2.86
N LEU A 253 14.74 6.48 -2.93
CA LEU A 253 13.96 6.51 -4.18
C LEU A 253 14.65 7.35 -5.28
N ARG A 254 15.21 8.51 -4.91
CA ARG A 254 15.98 9.37 -5.85
C ARG A 254 17.18 8.63 -6.41
N GLN A 255 17.92 7.91 -5.57
CA GLN A 255 19.08 7.14 -6.00
C GLN A 255 18.68 5.99 -6.93
N VAL A 256 17.60 5.25 -6.62
CA VAL A 256 17.07 4.20 -7.49
C VAL A 256 16.71 4.80 -8.85
N ARG A 257 15.89 5.83 -8.85
CA ARG A 257 15.45 6.52 -10.08
C ARG A 257 16.63 7.00 -10.94
N GLU A 258 17.62 7.64 -10.32
CA GLU A 258 18.79 8.18 -11.02
C GLU A 258 19.61 7.07 -11.67
N ARG A 259 19.82 5.94 -10.97
CA ARG A 259 20.61 4.81 -11.48
C ARG A 259 19.90 4.15 -12.66
N VAL A 260 18.58 3.97 -12.60
CA VAL A 260 17.79 3.43 -13.71
C VAL A 260 17.74 4.40 -14.89
N ALA A 261 17.51 5.69 -14.65
CA ALA A 261 17.52 6.71 -15.72
C ALA A 261 18.87 6.78 -16.45
N ARG A 262 19.98 6.64 -15.71
CA ARG A 262 21.33 6.59 -16.31
C ARG A 262 21.52 5.36 -17.19
N ALA A 263 21.02 4.20 -16.77
CA ALA A 263 21.08 2.97 -17.57
C ALA A 263 20.27 3.10 -18.86
N LEU A 264 19.07 3.65 -18.80
CA LEU A 264 18.24 3.95 -19.96
C LEU A 264 18.94 4.91 -20.93
N ALA A 265 19.56 5.98 -20.42
CA ALA A 265 20.32 6.94 -21.25
C ALA A 265 21.55 6.30 -21.94
N GLN A 266 22.11 5.24 -21.35
CA GLN A 266 23.20 4.43 -21.93
C GLN A 266 22.69 3.38 -22.91
N GLY A 267 21.38 3.17 -23.04
CA GLY A 267 20.76 2.18 -23.91
C GLY A 267 20.86 0.74 -23.38
N LEU A 268 21.03 0.56 -22.06
CA LEU A 268 20.98 -0.77 -21.45
C LEU A 268 19.56 -1.34 -21.54
N THR A 269 19.45 -2.65 -21.77
CA THR A 269 18.18 -3.36 -21.60
C THR A 269 17.87 -3.57 -20.10
N GLU A 270 16.64 -3.93 -19.79
CA GLU A 270 16.24 -4.28 -18.43
C GLU A 270 17.12 -5.40 -17.85
N GLU A 271 17.35 -6.48 -18.63
CA GLU A 271 18.19 -7.60 -18.20
C GLU A 271 19.63 -7.18 -17.92
N GLN A 272 20.18 -6.27 -18.75
CA GLN A 272 21.52 -5.73 -18.53
C GLN A 272 21.59 -4.86 -17.28
N LEU A 273 20.56 -4.04 -17.04
CA LEU A 273 20.45 -3.24 -15.82
C LEU A 273 20.39 -4.14 -14.59
N VAL A 274 19.48 -5.13 -14.57
CA VAL A 274 19.33 -6.07 -13.46
C VAL A 274 20.64 -6.84 -13.21
N ALA A 275 21.28 -7.33 -14.27
CA ALA A 275 22.56 -8.08 -14.18
C ALA A 275 23.75 -7.22 -13.68
N SER A 276 23.65 -5.90 -13.76
CA SER A 276 24.71 -4.99 -13.28
C SER A 276 24.67 -4.74 -11.77
N HIS A 277 23.61 -5.21 -11.07
CA HIS A 277 23.44 -5.06 -9.63
C HIS A 277 23.66 -3.63 -9.09
N PRO A 278 23.01 -2.61 -9.66
CA PRO A 278 23.34 -1.22 -9.38
C PRO A 278 22.92 -0.73 -7.99
N LEU A 279 22.16 -1.53 -7.21
CA LEU A 279 21.66 -1.16 -5.88
C LEU A 279 22.31 -1.94 -4.73
N ASP A 280 23.42 -2.67 -4.95
CA ASP A 280 24.06 -3.52 -3.93
C ASP A 280 24.43 -2.77 -2.63
N ASP A 281 24.77 -1.49 -2.73
CA ASP A 281 25.02 -0.63 -1.57
C ASP A 281 23.74 -0.31 -0.78
N LEU A 282 22.60 -0.18 -1.47
CA LEU A 282 21.29 0.07 -0.87
C LEU A 282 20.66 -1.21 -0.31
N ASP A 283 20.93 -2.36 -0.90
CA ASP A 283 20.37 -3.66 -0.49
C ASP A 283 20.62 -4.00 0.98
N ARG A 284 21.74 -3.51 1.55
CA ARG A 284 22.06 -3.75 2.96
C ARG A 284 21.04 -3.13 3.93
N VAL A 285 20.38 -2.05 3.51
CA VAL A 285 19.37 -1.35 4.32
C VAL A 285 17.97 -1.71 3.86
N TRP A 286 17.75 -1.73 2.52
CA TRP A 286 16.43 -1.76 1.91
C TRP A 286 16.05 -3.09 1.26
N GLY A 287 17.02 -3.97 0.96
CA GLY A 287 16.79 -5.23 0.24
C GLY A 287 16.34 -6.41 1.11
N GLY A 288 16.10 -6.20 2.39
CA GLY A 288 15.90 -7.28 3.37
C GLY A 288 14.56 -8.01 3.31
N ASN A 289 13.55 -7.47 2.64
CA ASN A 289 12.17 -7.96 2.66
C ASN A 289 11.68 -8.45 1.28
N LEU A 290 10.37 -8.45 1.09
CA LEU A 290 9.63 -8.99 -0.05
C LEU A 290 10.14 -8.43 -1.39
N VAL A 291 10.23 -7.11 -1.49
CA VAL A 291 10.72 -6.44 -2.71
C VAL A 291 12.24 -6.51 -2.78
N LYS A 292 12.74 -7.14 -3.82
CA LYS A 292 14.17 -7.30 -4.08
C LYS A 292 14.63 -6.40 -5.22
N GLN A 293 15.93 -6.09 -5.24
CA GLN A 293 16.55 -5.24 -6.26
C GLN A 293 16.12 -5.61 -7.70
N PRO A 294 16.14 -6.89 -8.16
CA PRO A 294 15.75 -7.20 -9.53
C PRO A 294 14.33 -6.79 -9.89
N TYR A 295 13.39 -6.99 -8.97
CA TYR A 295 12.00 -6.63 -9.16
C TYR A 295 11.82 -5.11 -9.21
N LEU A 296 12.37 -4.37 -8.23
CA LEU A 296 12.31 -2.91 -8.20
C LEU A 296 12.92 -2.28 -9.44
N LEU A 297 14.09 -2.79 -9.89
CA LEU A 297 14.75 -2.27 -11.09
C LEU A 297 13.90 -2.44 -12.34
N ALA A 298 13.26 -3.61 -12.50
CA ALA A 298 12.41 -3.89 -13.64
C ALA A 298 11.18 -2.97 -13.66
N ILE A 299 10.48 -2.79 -12.53
CA ILE A 299 9.33 -1.88 -12.45
C ILE A 299 9.73 -0.44 -12.76
N VAL A 300 10.79 0.06 -12.12
CA VAL A 300 11.24 1.45 -12.33
C VAL A 300 11.77 1.65 -13.75
N TYR A 301 12.36 0.63 -14.36
CA TYR A 301 12.82 0.68 -15.75
C TYR A 301 11.63 0.85 -16.71
N GLU A 302 10.58 0.03 -16.58
CA GLU A 302 9.39 0.13 -17.42
C GLU A 302 8.61 1.43 -17.15
N ASP A 303 8.48 1.88 -15.89
CA ASP A 303 7.88 3.17 -15.54
C ASP A 303 8.60 4.33 -16.24
N LEU A 304 9.91 4.46 -16.07
CA LEU A 304 10.69 5.57 -16.65
C LEU A 304 10.72 5.53 -18.19
N LYS A 305 10.77 4.32 -18.76
CA LYS A 305 10.72 4.12 -20.22
C LYS A 305 9.37 4.54 -20.80
N ALA A 306 8.26 4.17 -20.15
CA ALA A 306 6.91 4.56 -20.53
C ALA A 306 6.71 6.09 -20.50
N HIS A 307 7.39 6.78 -19.58
CA HIS A 307 7.38 8.23 -19.47
C HIS A 307 8.46 8.95 -20.31
N GLY A 308 9.09 8.24 -21.24
CA GLY A 308 10.02 8.82 -22.22
C GLY A 308 11.41 9.15 -21.67
N VAL A 309 11.76 8.67 -20.50
CA VAL A 309 13.12 8.83 -19.96
C VAL A 309 14.09 7.96 -20.76
N GLY A 310 15.19 8.56 -21.23
CA GLY A 310 16.22 7.85 -22.02
C GLY A 310 15.98 7.82 -23.54
N LEU A 311 14.83 8.31 -24.04
CA LEU A 311 14.61 8.49 -25.48
C LEU A 311 15.52 9.64 -25.98
N ARG A 312 16.53 9.31 -26.78
CA ARG A 312 17.28 10.33 -27.53
C ARG A 312 16.41 10.78 -28.69
N HIS A 313 16.02 12.04 -28.69
CA HIS A 313 15.40 12.71 -29.84
C HIS A 313 16.47 13.01 -30.90
#